data_aeea0c6078410ccbff4d5375ba67869a
#
_entry.id   aeea0c6078410ccbff4d5375ba67869a
#
_cell.length_a   1.000
_cell.length_b   1.000
_cell.length_c   1.000
_cell.angle_alpha   90.00
_cell.angle_beta   90.00
_cell.angle_gamma   90.00
#
_symmetry.space_group_name_H-M   'P 1'
#
loop_
_entity.id
_entity.type
_entity.pdbx_description
1 polymer ?
#
loop_
_entity_poly.entity_id
_entity_poly.type
_entity_poly.pdbx_seq_one_letter_code
_entity_poly.pdbx_strand_id
1 'polypeptide(L)'
;MEEDIYIKEKDLEEHQNKMNKEQMKISFEQMENCICRIKCLKEGQGTGFFLIIPILDDWTSLLRVLVTNFHVLEKSEILGKTINLSINDGKYDYKINIDDSRLIYSNEKYDVTIIEIKEEDGIKKNAFLELDNQIFEPNSFQKYRK
;
A
#
# COMPACT_ATOMS: atom_id res chain seq x y z
N MET A 1 18.16 34.72 0.41
CA MET A 1 17.47 33.63 -0.33
C MET A 1 18.36 32.43 -0.62
N GLU A 2 19.57 32.61 -1.06
CA GLU A 2 20.52 31.50 -1.28
C GLU A 2 21.01 30.84 0.02
N GLU A 3 21.16 31.57 1.11
CA GLU A 3 21.55 31.02 2.42
C GLU A 3 20.48 30.12 3.03
N ASP A 4 19.19 30.43 2.86
CA ASP A 4 18.09 29.62 3.40
C ASP A 4 17.95 28.27 2.70
N ILE A 5 18.31 28.22 1.41
CA ILE A 5 18.30 26.97 0.62
C ILE A 5 19.48 26.07 1.04
N TYR A 6 20.64 26.68 1.30
CA TYR A 6 21.85 25.96 1.69
C TYR A 6 21.73 25.32 3.09
N ILE A 7 21.06 26.01 4.02
CA ILE A 7 20.78 25.49 5.38
C ILE A 7 19.82 24.29 5.30
N LYS A 8 18.80 24.35 4.44
CA LYS A 8 17.85 23.24 4.27
C LYS A 8 18.48 21.98 3.64
N GLU A 9 19.39 22.15 2.69
CA GLU A 9 20.12 21.01 2.11
C GLU A 9 21.07 20.37 3.15
N LYS A 10 21.73 21.16 3.96
CA LYS A 10 22.62 20.67 5.01
C LYS A 10 21.89 19.94 6.14
N ASP A 11 20.72 20.45 6.54
CA ASP A 11 19.83 19.77 7.50
C ASP A 11 19.29 18.43 6.95
N LEU A 12 19.02 18.35 5.64
CA LEU A 12 18.62 17.12 4.99
C LEU A 12 19.77 16.09 4.94
N GLU A 13 21.00 16.53 4.73
CA GLU A 13 22.16 15.64 4.72
C GLU A 13 22.51 15.11 6.12
N GLU A 14 22.36 15.93 7.17
CA GLU A 14 22.59 15.53 8.56
C GLU A 14 21.55 14.57 9.10
N HIS A 15 20.31 14.57 8.55
CA HIS A 15 19.22 13.68 8.93
C HIS A 15 19.10 12.43 8.06
N GLN A 16 19.95 12.24 7.05
CA GLN A 16 20.03 10.99 6.30
C GLN A 16 20.73 9.91 7.13
N ASN A 17 20.00 9.30 8.05
CA ASN A 17 20.46 8.09 8.71
C ASN A 17 20.67 6.98 7.68
N LYS A 18 21.92 6.58 7.49
CA LYS A 18 22.24 5.43 6.64
C LYS A 18 21.55 4.19 7.20
N MET A 19 20.81 3.46 6.36
CA MET A 19 20.23 2.19 6.73
C MET A 19 21.32 1.22 7.19
N ASN A 20 21.15 0.62 8.36
CA ASN A 20 21.99 -0.47 8.82
C ASN A 20 21.60 -1.80 8.16
N LYS A 21 22.40 -2.85 8.36
CA LYS A 21 22.16 -4.17 7.75
C LYS A 21 20.81 -4.78 8.13
N GLU A 22 20.37 -4.57 9.36
CA GLU A 22 19.08 -5.07 9.85
C GLU A 22 17.90 -4.35 9.18
N GLN A 23 17.98 -3.04 9.05
CA GLN A 23 16.97 -2.24 8.32
C GLN A 23 16.90 -2.63 6.85
N MET A 24 18.04 -2.89 6.19
CA MET A 24 18.08 -3.40 4.82
C MET A 24 17.39 -4.75 4.71
N LYS A 25 17.66 -5.68 5.63
CA LYS A 25 17.04 -7.00 5.66
C LYS A 25 15.52 -6.90 5.79
N ILE A 26 15.02 -6.09 6.71
CA ILE A 26 13.58 -5.83 6.88
C ILE A 26 12.98 -5.26 5.61
N SER A 27 13.64 -4.29 4.97
CA SER A 27 13.17 -3.69 3.72
C SER A 27 13.09 -4.71 2.58
N PHE A 28 14.07 -5.59 2.44
CA PHE A 28 14.02 -6.66 1.45
C PHE A 28 12.91 -7.66 1.73
N GLU A 29 12.71 -8.07 2.97
CA GLU A 29 11.60 -8.96 3.36
C GLU A 29 10.23 -8.33 3.08
N GLN A 30 10.08 -7.03 3.32
CA GLN A 30 8.87 -6.29 2.98
C GLN A 30 8.63 -6.23 1.48
N MET A 31 9.67 -5.97 0.69
CA MET A 31 9.58 -5.98 -0.77
C MET A 31 9.15 -7.34 -1.32
N GLU A 32 9.69 -8.42 -0.77
CA GLU A 32 9.36 -9.78 -1.19
C GLU A 32 7.92 -10.18 -0.81
N ASN A 33 7.47 -9.81 0.38
CA ASN A 33 6.21 -10.31 0.95
C ASN A 33 5.03 -9.37 0.77
N CYS A 34 5.25 -8.07 0.74
CA CYS A 34 4.20 -7.07 0.79
C CYS A 34 3.88 -6.43 -0.57
N ILE A 35 4.73 -6.62 -1.57
CA ILE A 35 4.54 -6.12 -2.92
C ILE A 35 4.09 -7.25 -3.83
N CYS A 36 3.07 -7.02 -4.61
CA CYS A 36 2.57 -8.00 -5.57
C CYS A 36 2.59 -7.47 -7.00
N ARG A 37 2.73 -8.41 -7.93
CA ARG A 37 2.46 -8.19 -9.34
C ARG A 37 1.00 -8.51 -9.61
N ILE A 38 0.33 -7.62 -10.33
CA ILE A 38 -1.08 -7.75 -10.69
C ILE A 38 -1.16 -8.05 -12.19
N LYS A 39 -1.81 -9.13 -12.55
CA LYS A 39 -2.14 -9.39 -13.94
C LYS A 39 -3.39 -8.60 -14.31
N CYS A 40 -3.24 -7.59 -15.15
CA CYS A 40 -4.36 -6.77 -15.60
C CYS A 40 -5.37 -7.59 -16.40
N LEU A 41 -6.64 -7.21 -16.33
CA LEU A 41 -7.72 -7.84 -17.10
C LEU A 41 -7.60 -7.53 -18.60
N LYS A 42 -7.09 -6.36 -18.93
CA LYS A 42 -6.59 -5.99 -20.25
C LYS A 42 -5.14 -6.44 -20.36
N GLU A 43 -4.51 -6.25 -21.46
CA GLU A 43 -3.10 -6.63 -21.64
C GLU A 43 -2.18 -5.88 -20.65
N GLY A 44 -1.20 -6.57 -20.10
CA GLY A 44 -0.15 -6.00 -19.27
C GLY A 44 -0.13 -6.48 -17.82
N GLN A 45 0.75 -5.86 -17.06
CA GLN A 45 0.97 -6.13 -15.64
C GLN A 45 1.06 -4.82 -14.88
N GLY A 46 0.57 -4.83 -13.64
CA GLY A 46 0.72 -3.74 -12.71
C GLY A 46 1.39 -4.20 -11.42
N THR A 47 1.62 -3.27 -10.54
CA THR A 47 2.17 -3.50 -9.21
C THR A 47 1.19 -2.99 -8.16
N GLY A 48 1.09 -3.69 -7.06
CA GLY A 48 0.35 -3.26 -5.88
C GLY A 48 1.11 -3.64 -4.61
N PHE A 49 0.62 -3.17 -3.49
CA PHE A 49 1.14 -3.54 -2.19
C PHE A 49 0.01 -3.75 -1.19
N PHE A 50 0.27 -4.60 -0.21
CA PHE A 50 -0.69 -4.86 0.86
C PHE A 50 -0.41 -3.96 2.06
N LEU A 51 -1.46 -3.44 2.64
CA LEU A 51 -1.40 -2.47 3.74
C LEU A 51 -2.51 -2.74 4.74
N ILE A 52 -2.22 -2.49 6.02
CA ILE A 52 -3.24 -2.44 7.07
C ILE A 52 -3.54 -0.97 7.34
N ILE A 53 -4.80 -0.57 7.23
CA ILE A 53 -5.24 0.79 7.50
C ILE A 53 -6.27 0.80 8.65
N PRO A 54 -6.26 1.84 9.50
CA PRO A 54 -7.32 2.02 10.48
C PRO A 54 -8.62 2.44 9.77
N ILE A 55 -9.73 1.82 10.16
CA ILE A 55 -11.06 2.28 9.80
C ILE A 55 -11.50 3.22 10.90
N LEU A 56 -11.90 4.43 10.55
CA LEU A 56 -12.22 5.47 11.53
C LEU A 56 -10.97 5.98 12.31
N ASP A 57 -11.18 6.98 13.15
CA ASP A 57 -10.12 7.59 13.98
C ASP A 57 -9.68 6.70 15.16
N ASP A 58 -9.94 5.42 15.07
CA ASP A 58 -9.72 4.45 16.12
C ASP A 58 -8.86 3.30 15.57
N TRP A 59 -7.75 3.04 16.22
CA TRP A 59 -6.81 1.98 15.89
C TRP A 59 -7.31 0.57 16.24
N THR A 60 -8.51 0.45 16.80
CA THR A 60 -9.10 -0.84 17.20
C THR A 60 -9.73 -1.56 16.01
N SER A 61 -10.14 -0.82 14.99
CA SER A 61 -10.71 -1.38 13.74
C SER A 61 -9.73 -1.23 12.59
N LEU A 62 -9.14 -2.36 12.18
CA LEU A 62 -8.15 -2.41 11.11
C LEU A 62 -8.73 -3.08 9.86
N LEU A 63 -8.41 -2.53 8.71
CA LEU A 63 -8.77 -3.08 7.40
C LEU A 63 -7.51 -3.48 6.64
N ARG A 64 -7.48 -4.72 6.16
CA ARG A 64 -6.45 -5.18 5.25
C ARG A 64 -6.82 -4.84 3.83
N VAL A 65 -5.92 -4.22 3.10
CA VAL A 65 -6.17 -3.75 1.74
C VAL A 65 -5.03 -4.06 0.78
N LEU A 66 -5.39 -4.18 -0.48
CA LEU A 66 -4.48 -4.06 -1.62
C LEU A 66 -4.58 -2.63 -2.15
N VAL A 67 -3.46 -1.97 -2.30
CA VAL A 67 -3.35 -0.64 -2.89
C VAL A 67 -2.65 -0.74 -4.23
N THR A 68 -3.25 -0.15 -5.25
CA THR A 68 -2.67 -0.09 -6.60
C THR A 68 -3.12 1.18 -7.31
N ASN A 69 -2.70 1.39 -8.54
CA ASN A 69 -3.12 2.52 -9.33
C ASN A 69 -4.50 2.29 -9.97
N PHE A 70 -5.25 3.38 -10.17
CA PHE A 70 -6.52 3.35 -10.87
C PHE A 70 -6.39 2.79 -12.29
N HIS A 71 -5.35 3.20 -13.03
CA HIS A 71 -5.13 2.70 -14.39
C HIS A 71 -4.75 1.20 -14.45
N VAL A 72 -4.36 0.59 -13.32
CA VAL A 72 -4.10 -0.86 -13.22
C VAL A 72 -5.40 -1.63 -12.97
N LEU A 73 -6.19 -1.20 -11.99
CA LEU A 73 -7.46 -1.83 -11.61
C LEU A 73 -8.54 -0.76 -11.37
N GLU A 74 -9.39 -0.53 -12.34
CA GLU A 74 -10.55 0.33 -12.20
C GLU A 74 -11.73 -0.45 -11.60
N LYS A 75 -12.40 0.11 -10.57
CA LYS A 75 -13.52 -0.53 -9.87
C LYS A 75 -14.59 -1.06 -10.82
N SER A 76 -15.01 -0.25 -11.80
CA SER A 76 -16.05 -0.63 -12.76
C SER A 76 -15.65 -1.82 -13.65
N GLU A 77 -14.36 -2.01 -13.88
CA GLU A 77 -13.83 -3.09 -14.72
C GLU A 77 -13.65 -4.41 -13.97
N ILE A 78 -13.39 -4.36 -12.67
CA ILE A 78 -13.06 -5.54 -11.85
C ILE A 78 -14.28 -6.16 -11.14
N LEU A 79 -15.37 -5.43 -10.95
CA LEU A 79 -16.59 -5.95 -10.31
C LEU A 79 -17.10 -7.21 -11.01
N GLY A 80 -17.35 -8.25 -10.22
CA GLY A 80 -17.81 -9.57 -10.71
C GLY A 80 -16.72 -10.41 -11.37
N LYS A 81 -15.46 -9.98 -11.32
CA LYS A 81 -14.32 -10.68 -11.90
C LYS A 81 -13.34 -11.17 -10.85
N THR A 82 -12.43 -12.01 -11.29
CA THR A 82 -11.29 -12.49 -10.47
C THR A 82 -10.02 -11.78 -10.91
N ILE A 83 -9.29 -11.20 -9.95
CA ILE A 83 -7.96 -10.67 -10.19
C ILE A 83 -6.90 -11.68 -9.77
N ASN A 84 -5.80 -11.74 -10.54
CA ASN A 84 -4.69 -12.63 -10.25
C ASN A 84 -3.50 -11.83 -9.74
N LEU A 85 -2.99 -12.22 -8.58
CA LEU A 85 -1.86 -11.61 -7.90
C LEU A 85 -0.70 -12.59 -7.78
N SER A 86 0.51 -12.11 -7.89
CA SER A 86 1.74 -12.89 -7.71
C SER A 86 2.67 -12.17 -6.75
N ILE A 87 3.16 -12.88 -5.75
CA ILE A 87 4.05 -12.37 -4.70
C ILE A 87 5.38 -13.14 -4.76
N ASN A 88 6.47 -12.47 -4.42
CA ASN A 88 7.81 -13.03 -4.32
C ASN A 88 8.23 -13.74 -5.63
N ASP A 89 8.29 -12.95 -6.71
CA ASP A 89 8.68 -13.39 -8.06
C ASP A 89 7.92 -14.64 -8.58
N GLY A 90 6.62 -14.70 -8.25
CA GLY A 90 5.76 -15.79 -8.70
C GLY A 90 5.81 -17.04 -7.81
N LYS A 91 6.47 -16.98 -6.67
CA LYS A 91 6.47 -18.09 -5.71
C LYS A 91 5.09 -18.38 -5.14
N TYR A 92 4.28 -17.34 -4.98
CA TYR A 92 2.91 -17.43 -4.48
C TYR A 92 1.95 -16.71 -5.42
N ASP A 93 0.95 -17.42 -5.90
CA ASP A 93 -0.12 -16.90 -6.75
C ASP A 93 -1.45 -16.93 -6.00
N TYR A 94 -2.20 -15.84 -6.11
CA TYR A 94 -3.50 -15.68 -5.46
C TYR A 94 -4.55 -15.26 -6.48
N LYS A 95 -5.77 -15.73 -6.27
CA LYS A 95 -6.95 -15.33 -7.03
C LYS A 95 -7.94 -14.66 -6.09
N ILE A 96 -8.23 -13.39 -6.34
CA ILE A 96 -9.14 -12.60 -5.52
C ILE A 96 -10.43 -12.39 -6.30
N ASN A 97 -11.53 -12.89 -5.77
CA ASN A 97 -12.85 -12.68 -6.34
C ASN A 97 -13.41 -11.32 -5.91
N ILE A 98 -13.78 -10.50 -6.84
CA ILE A 98 -14.29 -9.16 -6.61
C ILE A 98 -15.80 -9.16 -6.73
N ASP A 99 -16.48 -9.15 -5.61
CA ASP A 99 -17.93 -9.10 -5.50
C ASP A 99 -18.43 -7.82 -4.80
N ASP A 100 -19.74 -7.62 -4.78
CA ASP A 100 -20.37 -6.44 -4.19
C ASP A 100 -20.21 -6.33 -2.66
N SER A 101 -19.84 -7.42 -1.97
CA SER A 101 -19.63 -7.42 -0.52
C SER A 101 -18.27 -6.86 -0.11
N ARG A 102 -17.38 -6.67 -1.07
CA ARG A 102 -16.00 -6.20 -0.85
C ARG A 102 -15.94 -4.68 -0.92
N LEU A 103 -15.29 -4.06 0.06
CA LEU A 103 -15.02 -2.63 0.02
C LEU A 103 -13.99 -2.31 -1.05
N ILE A 104 -14.34 -1.41 -1.95
CA ILE A 104 -13.47 -0.95 -3.04
C ILE A 104 -13.60 0.55 -3.14
N TYR A 105 -12.48 1.25 -3.02
CA TYR A 105 -12.34 2.66 -3.30
C TYR A 105 -11.49 2.84 -4.55
N SER A 106 -11.96 3.66 -5.47
CA SER A 106 -11.25 3.96 -6.71
C SER A 106 -11.36 5.44 -7.03
N ASN A 107 -10.24 6.08 -7.33
CA ASN A 107 -10.18 7.52 -7.61
C ASN A 107 -9.24 7.79 -8.78
N GLU A 108 -9.82 8.21 -9.90
CA GLU A 108 -9.09 8.51 -11.13
C GLU A 108 -8.14 9.70 -10.98
N LYS A 109 -8.60 10.77 -10.29
CA LYS A 109 -7.80 12.00 -10.11
C LYS A 109 -6.48 11.74 -9.39
N TYR A 110 -6.49 10.86 -8.40
CA TYR A 110 -5.31 10.49 -7.61
C TYR A 110 -4.64 9.21 -8.11
N ASP A 111 -5.18 8.60 -9.16
CA ASP A 111 -4.70 7.34 -9.74
C ASP A 111 -4.52 6.24 -8.68
N VAL A 112 -5.54 6.03 -7.83
CA VAL A 112 -5.51 5.05 -6.76
C VAL A 112 -6.75 4.16 -6.76
N THR A 113 -6.54 2.88 -6.51
CA THR A 113 -7.58 1.91 -6.18
C THR A 113 -7.16 1.14 -4.94
N ILE A 114 -8.08 1.04 -3.98
CA ILE A 114 -7.91 0.33 -2.72
C ILE A 114 -8.98 -0.75 -2.63
N ILE A 115 -8.56 -1.99 -2.42
CA ILE A 115 -9.42 -3.16 -2.40
C ILE A 115 -9.27 -3.88 -1.07
N GLU A 116 -10.38 -4.12 -0.37
CA GLU A 116 -10.39 -4.95 0.84
C GLU A 116 -9.86 -6.35 0.56
N ILE A 117 -8.98 -6.84 1.41
CA ILE A 117 -8.51 -8.22 1.41
C ILE A 117 -9.13 -8.96 2.57
N LYS A 118 -9.90 -9.98 2.26
CA LYS A 118 -10.60 -10.81 3.24
C LYS A 118 -9.74 -12.00 3.67
N GLU A 119 -10.08 -12.59 4.80
CA GLU A 119 -9.35 -13.75 5.33
C GLU A 119 -9.40 -14.97 4.39
N GLU A 120 -10.54 -15.17 3.73
CA GLU A 120 -10.71 -16.24 2.73
C GLU A 120 -9.83 -16.09 1.48
N ASP A 121 -9.28 -14.91 1.22
CA ASP A 121 -8.34 -14.70 0.10
C ASP A 121 -7.00 -15.40 0.33
N GLY A 122 -6.70 -15.80 1.56
CA GLY A 122 -5.55 -16.61 1.92
C GLY A 122 -4.21 -15.88 1.93
N ILE A 123 -4.22 -14.55 1.84
CA ILE A 123 -2.98 -13.74 1.92
C ILE A 123 -2.44 -13.81 3.35
N LYS A 124 -1.15 -14.13 3.48
CA LYS A 124 -0.49 -14.27 4.79
C LYS A 124 -0.51 -12.96 5.58
N LYS A 125 -0.62 -13.06 6.90
CA LYS A 125 -0.64 -11.88 7.80
C LYS A 125 0.60 -11.02 7.70
N ASN A 126 1.77 -11.61 7.49
CA ASN A 126 3.04 -10.91 7.34
C ASN A 126 3.24 -10.25 5.96
N ALA A 127 2.29 -10.41 5.03
CA ALA A 127 2.31 -9.76 3.73
C ALA A 127 1.79 -8.31 3.77
N PHE A 128 1.32 -7.83 4.90
CA PHE A 128 0.73 -6.49 5.03
C PHE A 128 1.71 -5.53 5.70
N LEU A 129 1.98 -4.41 5.03
CA LEU A 129 2.69 -3.29 5.63
C LEU A 129 1.82 -2.65 6.71
N GLU A 130 2.44 -2.23 7.79
CA GLU A 130 1.81 -1.48 8.86
C GLU A 130 2.15 0.00 8.75
N LEU A 131 1.19 0.86 9.05
CA LEU A 131 1.42 2.29 9.10
C LEU A 131 2.23 2.66 10.36
N ASP A 132 3.15 3.60 10.21
CA ASP A 132 3.89 4.13 11.34
C ASP A 132 2.95 4.92 12.28
N ASN A 133 2.82 4.44 13.52
CA ASN A 133 1.96 5.05 14.53
C ASN A 133 2.34 6.51 14.83
N GLN A 134 3.61 6.89 14.64
CA GLN A 134 4.08 8.25 14.86
C GLN A 134 3.53 9.24 13.82
N ILE A 135 3.26 8.77 12.60
CA ILE A 135 2.70 9.58 11.52
C ILE A 135 1.18 9.75 11.69
N PHE A 136 0.51 8.76 12.29
CA PHE A 136 -0.94 8.67 12.40
C PHE A 136 -1.48 8.90 13.82
N GLU A 137 -0.76 9.62 14.67
CA GLU A 137 -1.36 10.08 15.93
C GLU A 137 -2.60 10.94 15.65
N PRO A 138 -3.72 10.74 16.40
CA PRO A 138 -4.99 11.44 16.16
C PRO A 138 -4.87 12.95 16.06
N ASN A 139 -3.88 13.53 16.71
CA ASN A 139 -3.61 14.97 16.69
C ASN A 139 -2.81 15.43 15.44
N SER A 140 -2.20 14.53 14.68
CA SER A 140 -1.44 14.88 13.49
C SER A 140 -2.33 15.18 12.28
N PHE A 141 -3.52 14.56 12.18
CA PHE A 141 -4.48 14.81 11.12
C PHE A 141 -5.03 16.24 11.12
N GLN A 142 -5.12 16.89 12.27
CA GLN A 142 -5.55 18.29 12.35
C GLN A 142 -4.49 19.26 11.78
N LYS A 143 -3.23 18.86 11.74
CA LYS A 143 -2.12 19.69 11.24
C LYS A 143 -2.10 19.81 9.71
N TYR A 144 -2.70 18.88 9.00
CA TYR A 144 -2.69 18.80 7.52
C TYR A 144 -4.02 19.17 6.86
N ARG A 145 -5.00 19.60 7.63
CA ARG A 145 -6.32 20.06 7.14
C ARG A 145 -6.39 21.56 6.82
N LYS A 146 -5.27 22.22 6.57
CA LYS A 146 -5.28 23.63 6.14
C LYS A 146 -5.09 23.71 4.64
#